data_790ee88abc6241edd648c3b7ed42b862
#
_entry.id   790ee88abc6241edd648c3b7ed42b862
#
_cell.length_a   1.000
_cell.length_b   1.000
_cell.length_c   1.000
_cell.angle_alpha   90.00
_cell.angle_beta   90.00
_cell.angle_gamma   90.00
#
_symmetry.space_group_name_H-M   'P 1'
#
loop_
_entity.id
_entity.type
_entity.pdbx_description
1 polymer ?
#
loop_
_entity_poly.entity_id
_entity_poly.type
_entity_poly.pdbx_seq_one_letter_code
_entity_poly.pdbx_strand_id
1 'polypeptide(L)'
;IMPDGDLELINFAPINGMRGCYVSTDYTDQYLFVAGYHDGKLTVLRLKEDGSIGEITDEIYHKGLGSMAERNFRPHINCARMTHDNKYLLVADQGMDHVNVYRFDVEKGKVKLEDIIRSEMESAPRHIKISEDGRYIYILHELKCYIDVYEYANHDNDPTFEKIQTVELIKLTRGNTNSASAFSFSLDYNYLLSSIAGDNSVIVFNVDKKTGLLKKNFLLPVSGEYPKDAEFFPDNKFLVSLNHESNTMTFFHIDLEHGTMIMNGPAMKVNMPNCIVFHKLG
;
A
#
# COMPACT_ATOMS: atom_id res chain seq x y z
N ILE A 1 12.21 -5.52 17.31
CA ILE A 1 13.26 -6.31 16.64
C ILE A 1 14.49 -6.25 17.50
N MET A 2 15.06 -7.40 17.84
CA MET A 2 16.28 -7.52 18.63
C MET A 2 17.52 -7.20 17.79
N PRO A 3 18.67 -6.88 18.40
CA PRO A 3 19.89 -6.53 17.63
C PRO A 3 20.42 -7.65 16.70
N ASP A 4 20.07 -8.90 16.98
CA ASP A 4 20.39 -10.08 16.16
C ASP A 4 19.38 -10.33 15.02
N GLY A 5 18.31 -9.52 14.96
CA GLY A 5 17.23 -9.63 13.97
C GLY A 5 16.03 -10.47 14.43
N ASP A 6 16.10 -11.11 15.58
CA ASP A 6 14.97 -11.85 16.14
C ASP A 6 13.82 -10.93 16.57
N LEU A 7 12.63 -11.50 16.65
CA LEU A 7 11.42 -10.79 17.07
C LEU A 7 11.02 -11.17 18.49
N GLU A 8 10.82 -10.18 19.33
CA GLU A 8 10.24 -10.37 20.66
C GLU A 8 8.80 -9.86 20.67
N LEU A 9 7.87 -10.69 21.17
CA LEU A 9 6.48 -10.30 21.34
C LEU A 9 6.34 -9.34 22.52
N ILE A 10 5.95 -8.11 22.28
CA ILE A 10 5.65 -7.13 23.32
C ILE A 10 4.28 -7.41 23.93
N ASN A 11 3.22 -7.35 23.13
CA ASN A 11 1.85 -7.69 23.53
C ASN A 11 0.95 -7.92 22.30
N PHE A 12 -0.32 -8.20 22.55
CA PHE A 12 -1.38 -8.20 21.54
C PHE A 12 -2.64 -7.56 22.08
N ALA A 13 -3.44 -7.00 21.17
CA ALA A 13 -4.71 -6.40 21.50
C ALA A 13 -5.81 -6.90 20.54
N PRO A 14 -7.06 -7.07 21.01
CA PRO A 14 -8.19 -7.41 20.15
C PRO A 14 -8.56 -6.20 19.29
N ILE A 15 -9.05 -6.45 18.07
CA ILE A 15 -9.60 -5.42 17.19
C ILE A 15 -11.12 -5.49 17.06
N ASN A 16 -11.79 -6.29 17.88
CA ASN A 16 -13.25 -6.43 17.94
C ASN A 16 -13.94 -6.69 16.58
N GLY A 17 -13.32 -7.49 15.71
CA GLY A 17 -13.80 -7.73 14.36
C GLY A 17 -13.08 -8.88 13.68
N MET A 18 -13.17 -8.91 12.35
CA MET A 18 -12.42 -9.86 11.54
C MET A 18 -10.94 -9.45 11.48
N ARG A 19 -10.08 -10.35 10.97
CA ARG A 19 -8.63 -10.08 10.89
C ARG A 19 -8.32 -8.81 10.09
N GLY A 20 -7.37 -8.02 10.57
CA GLY A 20 -6.77 -6.93 9.81
C GLY A 20 -5.96 -7.44 8.60
N CYS A 21 -5.90 -6.66 7.56
CA CYS A 21 -5.11 -6.93 6.36
C CYS A 21 -3.96 -5.94 6.13
N TYR A 22 -4.00 -4.80 6.81
CA TYR A 22 -2.99 -3.76 6.71
C TYR A 22 -2.86 -3.00 8.03
N VAL A 23 -1.64 -2.62 8.37
CA VAL A 23 -1.35 -1.80 9.54
C VAL A 23 -0.42 -0.65 9.16
N SER A 24 -0.60 0.49 9.82
CA SER A 24 0.31 1.63 9.76
C SER A 24 0.23 2.45 11.04
N THR A 25 1.24 3.27 11.30
CA THR A 25 1.24 4.24 12.39
C THR A 25 1.01 5.66 11.87
N ASP A 26 0.69 6.55 12.77
CA ASP A 26 0.84 7.98 12.55
C ASP A 26 2.33 8.38 12.61
N TYR A 27 2.65 9.62 12.20
CA TYR A 27 4.06 10.08 12.15
C TYR A 27 4.67 10.40 13.51
N THR A 28 3.89 10.31 14.59
CA THR A 28 4.38 10.49 15.97
C THR A 28 4.47 9.18 16.75
N ASP A 29 4.16 8.04 16.07
CA ASP A 29 4.13 6.70 16.64
C ASP A 29 3.25 6.57 17.90
N GLN A 30 2.19 7.37 17.98
CA GLN A 30 1.23 7.34 19.09
C GLN A 30 -0.01 6.49 18.79
N TYR A 31 -0.25 6.20 17.52
CA TYR A 31 -1.44 5.48 17.08
C TYR A 31 -1.12 4.44 16.02
N LEU A 32 -1.80 3.30 16.12
CA LEU A 32 -1.82 2.23 15.14
C LEU A 32 -3.17 2.21 14.42
N PHE A 33 -3.15 2.22 13.10
CA PHE A 33 -4.34 2.07 12.26
C PHE A 33 -4.38 0.67 11.70
N VAL A 34 -5.52 -0.01 11.83
CA VAL A 34 -5.74 -1.35 11.29
C VAL A 34 -6.88 -1.31 10.27
N ALA A 35 -6.56 -1.69 9.04
CA ALA A 35 -7.55 -1.86 7.98
C ALA A 35 -8.09 -3.29 7.98
N GLY A 36 -9.41 -3.45 8.00
CA GLY A 36 -10.14 -4.72 7.98
C GLY A 36 -10.85 -4.91 6.64
N TYR A 37 -10.33 -5.81 5.81
CA TYR A 37 -10.92 -6.09 4.49
C TYR A 37 -12.29 -6.75 4.58
N HIS A 38 -12.43 -7.76 5.43
CA HIS A 38 -13.63 -8.62 5.44
C HIS A 38 -14.86 -7.98 6.04
N ASP A 39 -14.69 -7.05 6.95
CA ASP A 39 -15.76 -6.34 7.66
C ASP A 39 -15.85 -4.86 7.30
N GLY A 40 -14.98 -4.37 6.40
CA GLY A 40 -14.97 -2.97 5.99
C GLY A 40 -14.71 -2.02 7.17
N LYS A 41 -13.83 -2.43 8.10
CA LYS A 41 -13.62 -1.74 9.36
C LYS A 41 -12.25 -1.06 9.42
N LEU A 42 -12.23 0.17 9.87
CA LEU A 42 -11.03 0.86 10.33
C LEU A 42 -11.02 0.82 11.87
N THR A 43 -9.91 0.38 12.45
CA THR A 43 -9.69 0.43 13.91
C THR A 43 -8.50 1.32 14.21
N VAL A 44 -8.65 2.22 15.17
CA VAL A 44 -7.59 3.10 15.69
C VAL A 44 -7.24 2.65 17.09
N LEU A 45 -5.97 2.35 17.34
CA LEU A 45 -5.48 1.94 18.66
C LEU A 45 -4.38 2.92 19.10
N ARG A 46 -4.35 3.21 20.40
CA ARG A 46 -3.25 3.98 20.98
C ARG A 46 -2.01 3.10 21.11
N LEU A 47 -0.85 3.65 20.83
CA LEU A 47 0.44 3.06 21.17
C LEU A 47 0.95 3.69 22.47
N LYS A 48 1.62 2.89 23.31
CA LYS A 48 2.29 3.37 24.51
C LYS A 48 3.74 3.71 24.23
N GLU A 49 4.39 4.40 25.16
CA GLU A 49 5.81 4.81 25.04
C GLU A 49 6.78 3.65 24.80
N ASP A 50 6.45 2.46 25.30
CA ASP A 50 7.25 1.23 25.10
C ASP A 50 6.94 0.52 23.77
N GLY A 51 6.09 1.10 22.91
CA GLY A 51 5.63 0.53 21.65
C GLY A 51 4.53 -0.52 21.79
N SER A 52 4.06 -0.83 23.01
CA SER A 52 2.96 -1.77 23.18
C SER A 52 1.63 -1.17 22.77
N ILE A 53 0.73 -2.03 22.26
CA ILE A 53 -0.61 -1.64 21.81
C ILE A 53 -1.48 -1.42 23.07
N GLY A 54 -2.12 -0.25 23.12
CA GLY A 54 -3.07 0.15 24.17
C GLY A 54 -4.53 -0.08 23.77
N GLU A 55 -5.39 0.82 24.24
CA GLU A 55 -6.84 0.75 24.01
C GLU A 55 -7.22 1.13 22.58
N ILE A 56 -8.37 0.63 22.12
CA ILE A 56 -9.05 1.10 20.92
C ILE A 56 -9.61 2.50 21.22
N THR A 57 -9.18 3.49 20.43
CA THR A 57 -9.67 4.86 20.54
C THR A 57 -10.82 5.14 19.59
N ASP A 58 -10.84 4.48 18.43
CA ASP A 58 -11.93 4.61 17.46
C ASP A 58 -12.17 3.35 16.63
N GLU A 59 -13.41 3.19 16.16
CA GLU A 59 -13.85 2.08 15.31
C GLU A 59 -14.85 2.60 14.29
N ILE A 60 -14.52 2.53 13.01
CA ILE A 60 -15.38 2.99 11.93
C ILE A 60 -15.67 1.83 10.99
N TYR A 61 -16.97 1.54 10.78
CA TYR A 61 -17.42 0.63 9.73
C TYR A 61 -17.85 1.44 8.51
N HIS A 62 -17.21 1.21 7.38
CA HIS A 62 -17.67 1.74 6.12
C HIS A 62 -19.01 1.12 5.76
N LYS A 63 -19.90 1.91 5.16
CA LYS A 63 -21.25 1.50 4.79
C LYS A 63 -21.51 1.91 3.34
N GLY A 64 -22.23 1.06 2.63
CA GLY A 64 -22.65 1.33 1.26
C GLY A 64 -22.75 0.06 0.43
N LEU A 65 -23.15 0.26 -0.81
CA LEU A 65 -23.14 -0.76 -1.85
C LEU A 65 -22.17 -0.27 -2.93
N GLY A 66 -21.21 -1.11 -3.28
CA GLY A 66 -20.30 -0.86 -4.38
C GLY A 66 -20.91 -1.21 -5.74
N SER A 67 -20.07 -1.54 -6.70
CA SER A 67 -20.49 -2.05 -8.00
C SER A 67 -21.01 -3.49 -7.88
N MET A 68 -21.55 -4.04 -8.97
CA MET A 68 -21.98 -5.46 -9.02
C MET A 68 -20.82 -6.44 -9.27
N ALA A 69 -19.57 -5.96 -9.37
CA ALA A 69 -18.42 -6.82 -9.55
C ALA A 69 -18.12 -7.62 -8.27
N GLU A 70 -17.62 -8.85 -8.42
CA GLU A 70 -17.44 -9.80 -7.32
C GLU A 70 -16.62 -9.25 -6.13
N ARG A 71 -15.65 -8.36 -6.40
CA ARG A 71 -14.78 -7.78 -5.38
C ARG A 71 -15.14 -6.35 -4.96
N ASN A 72 -16.19 -5.76 -5.55
CA ASN A 72 -16.60 -4.37 -5.35
C ASN A 72 -18.05 -4.21 -4.91
N PHE A 73 -18.69 -5.19 -4.31
CA PHE A 73 -20.11 -5.12 -4.00
C PHE A 73 -20.44 -4.56 -2.60
N ARG A 74 -19.43 -4.45 -1.74
CA ARG A 74 -19.55 -3.94 -0.36
C ARG A 74 -18.21 -3.36 0.11
N PRO A 75 -18.17 -2.62 1.23
CA PRO A 75 -16.94 -2.08 1.76
C PRO A 75 -15.87 -3.16 2.04
N HIS A 76 -14.65 -2.87 1.59
CA HIS A 76 -13.44 -3.66 1.77
C HIS A 76 -12.24 -2.74 1.97
N ILE A 77 -11.90 -2.41 3.22
CA ILE A 77 -10.77 -1.53 3.53
C ILE A 77 -9.46 -2.30 3.37
N ASN A 78 -8.58 -1.83 2.49
CA ASN A 78 -7.28 -2.48 2.22
C ASN A 78 -6.08 -1.72 2.77
N CYS A 79 -6.16 -0.41 2.93
CA CYS A 79 -5.03 0.41 3.32
C CYS A 79 -5.50 1.62 4.11
N ALA A 80 -4.73 2.01 5.11
CA ALA A 80 -4.88 3.26 5.82
C ALA A 80 -3.51 3.94 5.92
N ARG A 81 -3.39 5.21 5.49
CA ARG A 81 -2.12 5.95 5.50
C ARG A 81 -2.33 7.38 5.97
N MET A 82 -1.53 7.80 6.93
CA MET A 82 -1.53 9.16 7.45
C MET A 82 -0.79 10.10 6.48
N THR A 83 -1.29 11.33 6.28
CA THR A 83 -0.56 12.39 5.60
C THR A 83 0.62 12.86 6.46
N HIS A 84 1.70 13.39 5.84
CA HIS A 84 2.93 13.76 6.54
C HIS A 84 2.75 14.86 7.59
N ASP A 85 1.74 15.72 7.41
CA ASP A 85 1.36 16.74 8.40
C ASP A 85 0.57 16.16 9.60
N ASN A 86 0.37 14.84 9.63
CA ASN A 86 -0.34 14.10 10.68
C ASN A 86 -1.79 14.56 10.92
N LYS A 87 -2.44 15.14 9.88
CA LYS A 87 -3.79 15.71 10.00
C LYS A 87 -4.89 14.85 9.38
N TYR A 88 -4.55 14.12 8.31
CA TYR A 88 -5.55 13.34 7.58
C TYR A 88 -5.12 11.89 7.40
N LEU A 89 -6.05 10.98 7.69
CA LEU A 89 -5.91 9.55 7.43
C LEU A 89 -6.64 9.20 6.13
N LEU A 90 -5.90 8.74 5.15
CA LEU A 90 -6.40 8.27 3.86
C LEU A 90 -6.71 6.78 3.95
N VAL A 91 -7.95 6.39 3.71
CA VAL A 91 -8.41 4.99 3.86
C VAL A 91 -8.96 4.49 2.54
N ALA A 92 -8.23 3.60 1.87
CA ALA A 92 -8.65 2.99 0.61
C ALA A 92 -9.72 1.92 0.85
N ASP A 93 -10.89 2.14 0.27
CA ASP A 93 -11.99 1.19 0.26
C ASP A 93 -12.13 0.59 -1.15
N GLN A 94 -11.58 -0.60 -1.30
CA GLN A 94 -11.59 -1.35 -2.55
C GLN A 94 -13.01 -1.64 -3.04
N GLY A 95 -13.90 -1.97 -2.10
CA GLY A 95 -15.27 -2.36 -2.43
C GLY A 95 -16.17 -1.19 -2.82
N MET A 96 -15.76 0.03 -2.50
CA MET A 96 -16.54 1.24 -2.74
C MET A 96 -15.95 2.14 -3.81
N ASP A 97 -14.84 1.75 -4.43
CA ASP A 97 -14.11 2.52 -5.45
C ASP A 97 -13.78 3.95 -5.02
N HIS A 98 -13.35 4.12 -3.77
CA HIS A 98 -12.93 5.44 -3.29
C HIS A 98 -11.90 5.36 -2.15
N VAL A 99 -11.26 6.48 -1.88
CA VAL A 99 -10.45 6.70 -0.68
C VAL A 99 -11.17 7.69 0.21
N ASN A 100 -11.52 7.26 1.42
CA ASN A 100 -12.05 8.17 2.45
C ASN A 100 -10.92 8.99 3.05
N VAL A 101 -11.13 10.28 3.18
CA VAL A 101 -10.23 11.22 3.83
C VAL A 101 -10.80 11.55 5.20
N TYR A 102 -10.15 11.08 6.25
CA TYR A 102 -10.57 11.36 7.61
C TYR A 102 -9.66 12.42 8.24
N ARG A 103 -10.24 13.45 8.82
CA ARG A 103 -9.54 14.33 9.75
C ARG A 103 -9.22 13.55 11.01
N PHE A 104 -7.98 13.61 11.45
CA PHE A 104 -7.50 12.91 12.65
C PHE A 104 -7.35 13.87 13.83
N ASP A 105 -8.01 13.55 14.94
CA ASP A 105 -7.85 14.23 16.23
C ASP A 105 -6.78 13.48 17.04
N VAL A 106 -5.55 13.96 17.01
CA VAL A 106 -4.40 13.33 17.67
C VAL A 106 -4.52 13.30 19.20
N GLU A 107 -5.26 14.21 19.82
CA GLU A 107 -5.45 14.23 21.27
C GLU A 107 -6.35 13.08 21.72
N LYS A 108 -7.41 12.81 20.96
CA LYS A 108 -8.43 11.81 21.28
C LYS A 108 -8.24 10.47 20.56
N GLY A 109 -7.41 10.42 19.50
CA GLY A 109 -7.30 9.27 18.62
C GLY A 109 -8.59 8.98 17.86
N LYS A 110 -9.33 10.02 17.46
CA LYS A 110 -10.60 9.92 16.75
C LYS A 110 -10.47 10.38 15.30
N VAL A 111 -11.25 9.75 14.43
CA VAL A 111 -11.32 10.13 13.01
C VAL A 111 -12.71 10.65 12.66
N LYS A 112 -12.77 11.67 11.81
CA LYS A 112 -14.01 12.23 11.28
C LYS A 112 -13.90 12.33 9.77
N LEU A 113 -14.87 11.75 9.03
CA LEU A 113 -14.91 11.87 7.57
C LEU A 113 -14.96 13.35 7.17
N GLU A 114 -14.02 13.76 6.32
CA GLU A 114 -13.87 15.12 5.81
C GLU A 114 -14.16 15.18 4.32
N ASP A 115 -13.60 14.23 3.55
CA ASP A 115 -13.74 14.20 2.10
C ASP A 115 -13.66 12.77 1.55
N ILE A 116 -13.95 12.61 0.26
CA ILE A 116 -13.89 11.34 -0.46
C ILE A 116 -13.23 11.55 -1.82
N ILE A 117 -12.07 10.94 -2.02
CA ILE A 117 -11.42 10.85 -3.34
C ILE A 117 -12.05 9.69 -4.12
N ARG A 118 -12.83 10.02 -5.14
CA ARG A 118 -13.54 9.03 -5.96
C ARG A 118 -12.63 8.48 -7.05
N SER A 119 -12.66 7.15 -7.20
CA SER A 119 -11.96 6.43 -8.25
C SER A 119 -12.92 6.03 -9.37
N GLU A 120 -12.39 5.53 -10.46
CA GLU A 120 -13.19 4.93 -11.52
C GLU A 120 -13.93 3.68 -10.99
N MET A 121 -15.18 3.48 -11.41
CA MET A 121 -15.96 2.30 -11.00
C MET A 121 -15.24 1.00 -11.35
N GLU A 122 -15.29 0.04 -10.44
CA GLU A 122 -14.64 -1.28 -10.58
C GLU A 122 -13.11 -1.21 -10.66
N SER A 123 -12.50 -0.11 -10.20
CA SER A 123 -11.05 0.04 -10.18
C SER A 123 -10.40 -0.58 -8.95
N ALA A 124 -11.10 -0.60 -7.82
CA ALA A 124 -10.67 -1.18 -6.56
C ALA A 124 -9.36 -0.55 -6.02
N PRO A 125 -9.40 0.68 -5.46
CA PRO A 125 -8.23 1.29 -4.83
C PRO A 125 -7.73 0.41 -3.67
N ARG A 126 -6.44 0.04 -3.71
CA ARG A 126 -5.88 -0.97 -2.81
C ARG A 126 -4.83 -0.42 -1.86
N HIS A 127 -3.80 0.21 -2.40
CA HIS A 127 -2.68 0.73 -1.64
C HIS A 127 -2.48 2.22 -1.88
N ILE A 128 -1.99 2.89 -0.85
CA ILE A 128 -1.66 4.31 -0.87
C ILE A 128 -0.19 4.46 -0.48
N LYS A 129 0.56 5.22 -1.25
CA LYS A 129 1.90 5.69 -0.91
C LYS A 129 1.95 7.20 -1.00
N ILE A 130 2.83 7.80 -0.22
CA ILE A 130 3.01 9.26 -0.18
C ILE A 130 4.48 9.55 -0.47
N SER A 131 4.77 10.59 -1.25
CA SER A 131 6.14 11.02 -1.57
C SER A 131 6.91 11.39 -0.29
N GLU A 132 8.23 11.40 -0.38
CA GLU A 132 9.13 11.72 0.74
C GLU A 132 8.81 13.07 1.41
N ASP A 133 8.44 14.07 0.61
CA ASP A 133 8.08 15.41 1.06
C ASP A 133 6.59 15.61 1.42
N GLY A 134 5.79 14.56 1.27
CA GLY A 134 4.36 14.57 1.59
C GLY A 134 3.44 15.23 0.57
N ARG A 135 3.99 15.82 -0.52
CA ARG A 135 3.21 16.57 -1.51
C ARG A 135 2.41 15.71 -2.49
N TYR A 136 2.86 14.50 -2.75
CA TYR A 136 2.23 13.65 -3.76
C TYR A 136 1.72 12.36 -3.15
N ILE A 137 0.49 12.01 -3.53
CA ILE A 137 -0.19 10.79 -3.09
C ILE A 137 -0.39 9.90 -4.31
N TYR A 138 0.01 8.63 -4.17
CA TYR A 138 -0.09 7.61 -5.19
C TYR A 138 -1.09 6.56 -4.73
N ILE A 139 -2.12 6.31 -5.54
CA ILE A 139 -3.16 5.34 -5.25
C ILE A 139 -3.10 4.24 -6.30
N LEU A 140 -2.80 3.00 -5.86
CA LEU A 140 -2.80 1.82 -6.70
C LEU A 140 -4.21 1.25 -6.80
N HIS A 141 -4.67 1.00 -8.03
CA HIS A 141 -5.96 0.38 -8.32
C HIS A 141 -5.77 -1.07 -8.74
N GLU A 142 -6.33 -2.01 -7.95
CA GLU A 142 -6.10 -3.44 -8.10
C GLU A 142 -6.66 -3.99 -9.41
N LEU A 143 -7.96 -3.79 -9.67
CA LEU A 143 -8.69 -4.48 -10.73
C LEU A 143 -8.48 -3.87 -12.12
N LYS A 144 -8.25 -2.57 -12.18
CA LYS A 144 -7.95 -1.88 -13.46
C LYS A 144 -6.47 -1.63 -13.68
N CYS A 145 -5.60 -2.09 -12.81
CA CYS A 145 -4.15 -2.06 -12.93
C CYS A 145 -3.60 -0.70 -13.38
N TYR A 146 -3.91 0.35 -12.62
CA TYR A 146 -3.37 1.68 -12.84
C TYR A 146 -3.00 2.38 -11.53
N ILE A 147 -2.25 3.45 -11.61
CA ILE A 147 -1.92 4.34 -10.50
C ILE A 147 -2.49 5.72 -10.81
N ASP A 148 -3.26 6.28 -9.89
CA ASP A 148 -3.58 7.70 -9.86
C ASP A 148 -2.56 8.44 -8.99
N VAL A 149 -2.09 9.59 -9.47
CA VAL A 149 -1.20 10.48 -8.75
C VAL A 149 -1.95 11.78 -8.45
N TYR A 150 -1.93 12.17 -7.19
CA TYR A 150 -2.54 13.40 -6.71
C TYR A 150 -1.49 14.33 -6.12
N GLU A 151 -1.61 15.62 -6.39
CA GLU A 151 -0.95 16.64 -5.59
C GLU A 151 -1.82 16.93 -4.35
N TYR A 152 -1.20 16.88 -3.18
CA TYR A 152 -1.83 17.16 -1.91
C TYR A 152 -1.34 18.50 -1.37
N ALA A 153 -2.29 19.34 -0.97
CA ALA A 153 -2.02 20.54 -0.21
C ALA A 153 -3.03 20.68 0.93
N ASN A 154 -2.63 21.32 2.00
CA ASN A 154 -3.49 21.59 3.15
C ASN A 154 -3.41 23.09 3.48
N HIS A 155 -4.49 23.81 3.17
CA HIS A 155 -4.62 25.23 3.41
C HIS A 155 -5.53 25.47 4.62
N ASP A 156 -4.94 25.80 5.77
CA ASP A 156 -5.69 26.12 7.01
C ASP A 156 -6.70 25.04 7.44
N ASN A 157 -6.32 23.77 7.34
CA ASN A 157 -7.16 22.58 7.56
C ASN A 157 -8.26 22.35 6.51
N ASP A 158 -8.07 22.87 5.31
CA ASP A 158 -8.86 22.55 4.13
C ASP A 158 -7.96 21.75 3.15
N PRO A 159 -8.06 20.41 3.13
CA PRO A 159 -7.20 19.57 2.32
C PRO A 159 -7.68 19.58 0.88
N THR A 160 -6.74 19.69 -0.05
CA THR A 160 -7.01 19.55 -1.48
C THR A 160 -6.25 18.37 -2.08
N PHE A 161 -6.89 17.68 -3.01
CA PHE A 161 -6.35 16.51 -3.71
C PHE A 161 -6.57 16.71 -5.21
N GLU A 162 -5.58 17.24 -5.90
CA GLU A 162 -5.66 17.47 -7.34
C GLU A 162 -5.04 16.29 -8.09
N LYS A 163 -5.84 15.61 -8.94
CA LYS A 163 -5.30 14.51 -9.76
C LYS A 163 -4.47 15.07 -10.90
N ILE A 164 -3.17 14.75 -10.89
CA ILE A 164 -2.18 15.24 -11.86
C ILE A 164 -1.79 14.20 -12.90
N GLN A 165 -1.98 12.89 -12.60
CA GLN A 165 -1.65 11.82 -13.55
C GLN A 165 -2.47 10.56 -13.27
N THR A 166 -2.78 9.81 -14.33
CA THR A 166 -3.17 8.40 -14.29
C THR A 166 -2.19 7.61 -15.14
N VAL A 167 -1.61 6.52 -14.61
CA VAL A 167 -0.63 5.69 -15.29
C VAL A 167 -1.08 4.25 -15.33
N GLU A 168 -1.30 3.71 -16.53
CA GLU A 168 -1.59 2.28 -16.71
C GLU A 168 -0.33 1.44 -16.44
N LEU A 169 -0.49 0.38 -15.66
CA LEU A 169 0.57 -0.61 -15.42
C LEU A 169 0.74 -1.51 -16.64
N ILE A 170 -0.37 -2.05 -17.12
CA ILE A 170 -0.46 -2.89 -18.31
C ILE A 170 -1.74 -2.57 -19.10
N LYS A 171 -1.76 -2.93 -20.36
CA LYS A 171 -3.01 -2.89 -21.15
C LYS A 171 -3.90 -4.05 -20.77
N LEU A 172 -5.06 -3.75 -20.20
CA LEU A 172 -6.06 -4.77 -19.92
C LEU A 172 -6.78 -5.19 -21.21
N THR A 173 -6.90 -6.49 -21.43
CA THR A 173 -7.72 -7.07 -22.50
C THR A 173 -8.99 -7.69 -21.91
N ARG A 174 -10.02 -7.88 -22.72
CA ARG A 174 -11.27 -8.50 -22.26
C ARG A 174 -11.01 -9.90 -21.69
N GLY A 175 -11.52 -10.17 -20.49
CA GLY A 175 -11.33 -11.45 -19.78
C GLY A 175 -10.01 -11.56 -19.03
N ASN A 176 -9.26 -10.47 -18.93
CA ASN A 176 -8.03 -10.45 -18.16
C ASN A 176 -8.34 -10.52 -16.64
N THR A 177 -7.60 -11.40 -15.94
CA THR A 177 -7.70 -11.61 -14.49
C THR A 177 -6.55 -10.95 -13.73
N ASN A 178 -5.85 -10.01 -14.35
CA ASN A 178 -4.73 -9.31 -13.73
C ASN A 178 -5.16 -8.47 -12.54
N SER A 179 -4.30 -8.39 -11.56
CA SER A 179 -4.54 -7.72 -10.29
C SER A 179 -3.24 -7.06 -9.81
N ALA A 180 -3.24 -5.74 -9.70
CA ALA A 180 -2.11 -5.03 -9.13
C ALA A 180 -2.05 -5.26 -7.61
N SER A 181 -0.88 -5.60 -7.08
CA SER A 181 -0.77 -6.05 -5.68
C SER A 181 0.29 -5.32 -4.88
N ALA A 182 1.58 -5.56 -5.10
CA ALA A 182 2.67 -4.85 -4.41
C ALA A 182 2.65 -3.34 -4.74
N PHE A 183 3.08 -2.53 -3.80
CA PHE A 183 3.22 -1.10 -4.02
C PHE A 183 4.24 -0.51 -3.06
N SER A 184 5.47 -0.25 -3.51
CA SER A 184 6.54 0.24 -2.66
C SER A 184 7.45 1.23 -3.36
N PHE A 185 7.97 2.18 -2.59
CA PHE A 185 9.06 3.04 -3.02
C PHE A 185 10.42 2.38 -2.76
N SER A 186 11.40 2.70 -3.61
CA SER A 186 12.80 2.54 -3.22
C SER A 186 13.12 3.43 -2.00
N LEU A 187 14.16 3.06 -1.23
CA LEU A 187 14.52 3.78 -0.01
C LEU A 187 14.84 5.27 -0.27
N ASP A 188 15.38 5.58 -1.45
CA ASP A 188 15.69 6.94 -1.89
C ASP A 188 14.52 7.66 -2.58
N TYR A 189 13.33 7.05 -2.64
CA TYR A 189 12.14 7.58 -3.31
C TYR A 189 12.31 7.95 -4.79
N ASN A 190 13.36 7.47 -5.45
CA ASN A 190 13.56 7.73 -6.88
C ASN A 190 12.75 6.77 -7.77
N TYR A 191 12.31 5.65 -7.20
CA TYR A 191 11.60 4.60 -7.92
C TYR A 191 10.36 4.15 -7.17
N LEU A 192 9.32 3.78 -7.92
CA LEU A 192 8.09 3.20 -7.43
C LEU A 192 7.84 1.86 -8.12
N LEU A 193 7.60 0.81 -7.33
CA LEU A 193 7.37 -0.55 -7.78
C LEU A 193 5.92 -0.93 -7.61
N SER A 194 5.37 -1.71 -8.56
CA SER A 194 4.16 -2.50 -8.36
C SER A 194 4.33 -3.90 -8.93
N SER A 195 3.67 -4.91 -8.33
CA SER A 195 3.54 -6.23 -8.93
C SER A 195 2.18 -6.40 -9.60
N ILE A 196 2.12 -7.27 -10.60
CA ILE A 196 0.91 -7.59 -11.34
C ILE A 196 0.71 -9.11 -11.30
N ALA A 197 -0.19 -9.54 -10.41
CA ALA A 197 -0.63 -10.91 -10.31
C ALA A 197 -1.46 -11.27 -11.55
N GLY A 198 -1.33 -12.49 -12.05
CA GLY A 198 -1.94 -12.91 -13.32
C GLY A 198 -1.01 -12.71 -14.52
N ASP A 199 -0.41 -11.53 -14.68
CA ASP A 199 0.68 -11.29 -15.64
C ASP A 199 2.04 -11.82 -15.15
N ASN A 200 2.14 -12.09 -13.86
CA ASN A 200 3.35 -12.60 -13.20
C ASN A 200 4.58 -11.69 -13.43
N SER A 201 4.38 -10.39 -13.31
CA SER A 201 5.40 -9.39 -13.58
C SER A 201 5.50 -8.36 -12.46
N VAL A 202 6.59 -7.62 -12.48
CA VAL A 202 6.77 -6.37 -11.74
C VAL A 202 7.00 -5.23 -12.71
N ILE A 203 6.44 -4.07 -12.36
CA ILE A 203 6.67 -2.82 -13.06
C ILE A 203 7.38 -1.83 -12.15
N VAL A 204 8.35 -1.13 -12.69
CA VAL A 204 9.06 -0.06 -11.99
C VAL A 204 8.89 1.24 -12.74
N PHE A 205 8.68 2.30 -11.99
CA PHE A 205 8.61 3.68 -12.48
C PHE A 205 9.74 4.51 -11.90
N ASN A 206 10.30 5.41 -12.70
CA ASN A 206 11.06 6.55 -12.21
C ASN A 206 10.08 7.58 -11.64
N VAL A 207 10.42 8.18 -10.53
CA VAL A 207 9.64 9.22 -9.85
C VAL A 207 10.32 10.57 -10.03
N ASP A 208 9.65 11.51 -10.63
CA ASP A 208 10.10 12.91 -10.62
C ASP A 208 9.68 13.54 -9.27
N LYS A 209 10.62 13.67 -8.34
CA LYS A 209 10.36 14.22 -7.00
C LYS A 209 9.85 15.66 -7.01
N LYS A 210 10.09 16.42 -8.09
CA LYS A 210 9.64 17.83 -8.19
C LYS A 210 8.18 17.95 -8.58
N THR A 211 7.72 17.04 -9.45
CA THR A 211 6.38 17.08 -10.05
C THR A 211 5.49 15.94 -9.60
N GLY A 212 6.03 14.94 -8.88
CA GLY A 212 5.32 13.72 -8.49
C GLY A 212 5.05 12.75 -9.65
N LEU A 213 5.38 13.11 -10.88
CA LEU A 213 5.02 12.33 -12.06
C LEU A 213 5.83 11.03 -12.16
N LEU A 214 5.14 10.00 -12.63
CA LEU A 214 5.71 8.67 -12.88
C LEU A 214 6.04 8.49 -14.35
N LYS A 215 7.23 7.95 -14.61
CA LYS A 215 7.65 7.51 -15.94
C LYS A 215 8.06 6.05 -15.88
N LYS A 216 7.42 5.19 -16.68
CA LYS A 216 7.75 3.76 -16.74
C LYS A 216 9.24 3.54 -17.01
N ASN A 217 9.87 2.72 -16.17
CA ASN A 217 11.24 2.23 -16.35
C ASN A 217 11.19 0.89 -17.07
N PHE A 218 10.72 -0.17 -16.40
CA PHE A 218 10.55 -1.48 -17.02
C PHE A 218 9.29 -2.19 -16.52
N LEU A 219 8.88 -3.23 -17.28
CA LEU A 219 7.90 -4.24 -16.89
C LEU A 219 8.51 -5.59 -17.26
N LEU A 220 8.81 -6.44 -16.27
CA LEU A 220 9.53 -7.69 -16.45
C LEU A 220 8.92 -8.84 -15.61
N PRO A 221 8.97 -10.10 -16.10
CA PRO A 221 8.43 -11.24 -15.39
C PRO A 221 9.24 -11.60 -14.14
N VAL A 222 8.57 -12.15 -13.12
CA VAL A 222 9.17 -12.48 -11.80
C VAL A 222 9.63 -13.93 -11.65
N SER A 223 9.53 -14.76 -12.66
CA SER A 223 9.89 -16.20 -12.59
C SER A 223 9.17 -16.95 -11.45
N GLY A 224 7.89 -16.65 -11.26
CA GLY A 224 7.00 -17.27 -10.29
C GLY A 224 5.56 -16.89 -10.59
N GLU A 225 4.60 -17.43 -9.83
CA GLU A 225 3.17 -17.25 -10.08
C GLU A 225 2.53 -16.42 -8.97
N TYR A 226 1.71 -15.46 -9.38
CA TYR A 226 0.94 -14.58 -8.52
C TYR A 226 1.83 -13.78 -7.55
N PRO A 227 2.65 -12.82 -8.05
CA PRO A 227 3.49 -11.97 -7.20
C PRO A 227 2.62 -11.09 -6.32
N LYS A 228 2.42 -11.54 -5.07
CA LYS A 228 1.57 -10.92 -4.07
C LYS A 228 2.19 -9.66 -3.49
N ASP A 229 3.51 -9.70 -3.30
CA ASP A 229 4.30 -8.58 -2.83
C ASP A 229 5.68 -8.59 -3.49
N ALA A 230 6.29 -7.43 -3.55
CA ALA A 230 7.64 -7.24 -4.05
C ALA A 230 8.26 -5.99 -3.42
N GLU A 231 9.57 -6.03 -3.18
CA GLU A 231 10.26 -4.94 -2.50
C GLU A 231 11.67 -4.74 -3.05
N PHE A 232 12.13 -3.48 -3.08
CA PHE A 232 13.53 -3.16 -3.34
C PHE A 232 14.39 -3.48 -2.12
N PHE A 233 15.62 -3.94 -2.35
CA PHE A 233 16.63 -3.88 -1.30
C PHE A 233 17.09 -2.43 -1.11
N PRO A 234 17.57 -2.07 0.10
CA PRO A 234 17.92 -0.68 0.43
C PRO A 234 19.00 -0.05 -0.45
N ASP A 235 19.80 -0.86 -1.14
CA ASP A 235 20.85 -0.41 -2.05
C ASP A 235 20.37 -0.17 -3.50
N ASN A 236 19.08 -0.41 -3.79
CA ASN A 236 18.48 -0.35 -5.12
C ASN A 236 19.13 -1.24 -6.19
N LYS A 237 19.95 -2.22 -5.77
CA LYS A 237 20.62 -3.17 -6.68
C LYS A 237 19.91 -4.51 -6.77
N PHE A 238 19.04 -4.80 -5.81
CA PHE A 238 18.32 -6.04 -5.75
C PHE A 238 16.82 -5.77 -5.55
N LEU A 239 16.04 -6.74 -5.99
CA LEU A 239 14.60 -6.80 -5.82
C LEU A 239 14.21 -8.22 -5.40
N VAL A 240 13.21 -8.34 -4.54
CA VAL A 240 12.60 -9.63 -4.19
C VAL A 240 11.14 -9.63 -4.58
N SER A 241 10.65 -10.76 -5.10
CA SER A 241 9.23 -11.00 -5.38
C SER A 241 8.73 -12.20 -4.57
N LEU A 242 7.57 -12.02 -3.93
CA LEU A 242 6.86 -13.06 -3.21
C LEU A 242 5.77 -13.66 -4.09
N ASN A 243 6.00 -14.85 -4.60
CA ASN A 243 5.12 -15.53 -5.57
C ASN A 243 4.19 -16.50 -4.83
N HIS A 244 2.99 -16.02 -4.53
CA HIS A 244 2.05 -16.68 -3.60
C HIS A 244 1.61 -18.05 -4.09
N GLU A 245 1.24 -18.21 -5.37
CA GLU A 245 0.71 -19.46 -5.91
C GLU A 245 1.80 -20.49 -6.21
N SER A 246 2.97 -20.06 -6.63
CA SER A 246 4.11 -20.97 -6.81
C SER A 246 4.84 -21.31 -5.50
N ASN A 247 4.44 -20.71 -4.36
CA ASN A 247 5.07 -20.93 -3.06
C ASN A 247 6.57 -20.67 -3.09
N THR A 248 6.97 -19.56 -3.73
CA THR A 248 8.36 -19.20 -3.90
C THR A 248 8.63 -17.72 -3.59
N MET A 249 9.88 -17.46 -3.31
CA MET A 249 10.46 -16.13 -3.25
C MET A 249 11.61 -16.09 -4.24
N THR A 250 11.62 -15.11 -5.14
CA THR A 250 12.66 -14.94 -6.16
C THR A 250 13.42 -13.65 -5.94
N PHE A 251 14.73 -13.70 -6.09
CA PHE A 251 15.63 -12.56 -5.96
C PHE A 251 16.18 -12.17 -7.30
N PHE A 252 16.33 -10.88 -7.54
CA PHE A 252 16.84 -10.33 -8.79
C PHE A 252 17.90 -9.31 -8.52
N HIS A 253 18.96 -9.32 -9.33
CA HIS A 253 19.82 -8.17 -9.53
C HIS A 253 19.13 -7.25 -10.54
N ILE A 254 19.00 -5.97 -10.21
CA ILE A 254 18.35 -4.97 -11.06
C ILE A 254 19.34 -3.88 -11.46
N ASP A 255 19.20 -3.43 -12.69
CA ASP A 255 19.87 -2.24 -13.21
C ASP A 255 18.79 -1.24 -13.65
N LEU A 256 18.54 -0.27 -12.79
CA LEU A 256 17.48 0.74 -12.98
C LEU A 256 17.86 1.77 -14.06
N GLU A 257 19.12 1.95 -14.37
CA GLU A 257 19.60 2.82 -15.44
C GLU A 257 19.30 2.23 -16.82
N HIS A 258 19.53 0.92 -16.97
CA HIS A 258 19.34 0.21 -18.24
C HIS A 258 17.96 -0.53 -18.30
N GLY A 259 17.20 -0.51 -17.22
CA GLY A 259 15.89 -1.17 -17.15
C GLY A 259 15.96 -2.69 -17.27
N THR A 260 16.92 -3.32 -16.61
CA THR A 260 17.10 -4.77 -16.64
C THR A 260 16.94 -5.41 -15.27
N MET A 261 16.50 -6.67 -15.27
CA MET A 261 16.29 -7.49 -14.08
C MET A 261 16.73 -8.93 -14.37
N ILE A 262 17.70 -9.42 -13.63
CA ILE A 262 18.31 -10.75 -13.82
C ILE A 262 18.12 -11.54 -12.52
N MET A 263 17.58 -12.74 -12.63
CA MET A 263 17.35 -13.62 -11.48
C MET A 263 18.69 -13.97 -10.80
N ASN A 264 18.75 -13.77 -9.48
CA ASN A 264 19.93 -14.00 -8.66
C ASN A 264 19.82 -15.36 -7.91
N GLY A 265 20.16 -16.43 -8.59
CA GLY A 265 20.09 -17.79 -8.05
C GLY A 265 18.70 -18.43 -8.17
N PRO A 266 18.55 -19.67 -7.68
CA PRO A 266 17.28 -20.40 -7.73
C PRO A 266 16.24 -19.79 -6.78
N ALA A 267 14.95 -19.93 -7.13
CA ALA A 267 13.85 -19.52 -6.27
C ALA A 267 13.88 -20.27 -4.93
N MET A 268 13.67 -19.54 -3.84
CA MET A 268 13.53 -20.12 -2.50
C MET A 268 12.09 -20.58 -2.26
N LYS A 269 11.90 -21.73 -1.62
CA LYS A 269 10.57 -22.22 -1.23
C LYS A 269 10.10 -21.49 0.02
N VAL A 270 8.95 -20.83 -0.07
CA VAL A 270 8.25 -20.17 1.03
C VAL A 270 6.76 -20.41 0.87
N ASN A 271 6.12 -21.02 1.85
CA ASN A 271 4.70 -21.37 1.74
C ASN A 271 3.81 -20.12 1.76
N MET A 272 3.06 -19.92 0.68
CA MET A 272 2.07 -18.85 0.50
C MET A 272 2.55 -17.46 1.00
N PRO A 273 3.70 -16.95 0.51
CA PRO A 273 4.22 -15.67 0.99
C PRO A 273 3.28 -14.51 0.60
N ASN A 274 3.08 -13.55 1.52
CA ASN A 274 2.09 -12.51 1.34
C ASN A 274 2.61 -11.08 1.48
N CYS A 275 3.61 -10.86 2.32
CA CYS A 275 4.11 -9.53 2.62
C CYS A 275 5.58 -9.61 3.00
N ILE A 276 6.34 -8.61 2.57
CA ILE A 276 7.75 -8.44 2.94
C ILE A 276 8.01 -6.98 3.33
N VAL A 277 8.89 -6.79 4.28
CA VAL A 277 9.41 -5.47 4.66
C VAL A 277 10.88 -5.62 5.06
N PHE A 278 11.70 -4.66 4.65
CA PHE A 278 13.08 -4.57 5.10
C PHE A 278 13.20 -3.72 6.36
N HIS A 279 13.99 -4.22 7.30
CA HIS A 279 14.41 -3.47 8.46
C HIS A 279 15.94 -3.48 8.55
N LYS A 280 16.55 -2.31 8.70
CA LYS A 280 17.99 -2.19 8.90
C LYS A 280 18.29 -2.44 10.37
N LEU A 281 19.06 -3.47 10.64
CA LEU A 281 19.62 -3.69 11.98
C LEU A 281 20.68 -2.61 12.24
N GLY A 282 20.62 -2.05 13.44
CA GLY A 282 21.46 -0.92 13.86
C GLY A 282 22.97 -1.26 13.93
#